data_cdf8748816d87c03c260b3fe45a245dd
#
_entry.id   cdf8748816d87c03c260b3fe45a245dd
#
_cell.length_a   1.000
_cell.length_b   1.000
_cell.length_c   1.000
_cell.angle_alpha   90.00
_cell.angle_beta   90.00
_cell.angle_gamma   90.00
#
_symmetry.space_group_name_H-M   'P 1'
#
loop_
_entity.id
_entity.type
_entity.pdbx_description
1 polymer ?
#
loop_
_entity_poly.entity_id
_entity_poly.type
_entity_poly.pdbx_seq_one_letter_code
_entity_poly.pdbx_strand_id
1 'polypeptide(L)'
;RTIVVNGFSKSHAMTGWRMGYVCAPKPIIAAMTKLHQFGIMSAPTTSQYAAVEAMRNGDGDIEHMREEYDRRRRYLVENLNRIGLSCFEPKGAFYVFPDIRSTGLSSEEFCERFLMEEKVAVIPGNAFGPGGEGFVRACYAASMKDIAESISRLDNFLVNLRRRQGHVGQ
;
A
#
# COMPACT_ATOMS: atom_id res chain seq x y z
N ARG A 1 -29.51 3.50 -9.18
CA ARG A 1 -28.81 2.34 -9.73
C ARG A 1 -27.35 2.25 -9.22
N THR A 2 -27.09 2.72 -7.99
CA THR A 2 -25.75 2.72 -7.43
C THR A 2 -25.74 1.92 -6.14
N ILE A 3 -24.70 1.11 -5.97
CA ILE A 3 -24.38 0.43 -4.73
C ILE A 3 -23.00 0.96 -4.30
N VAL A 4 -22.93 1.59 -3.13
CA VAL A 4 -21.68 2.06 -2.54
C VAL A 4 -21.23 1.06 -1.48
N VAL A 5 -20.05 0.51 -1.64
CA VAL A 5 -19.40 -0.37 -0.64
C VAL A 5 -18.14 0.34 -0.18
N ASN A 6 -18.04 0.61 1.11
CA ASN A 6 -16.89 1.31 1.67
C ASN A 6 -16.60 0.82 3.10
N GLY A 7 -15.54 1.31 3.72
CA GLY A 7 -15.14 0.90 5.05
C GLY A 7 -14.20 1.87 5.73
N PHE A 8 -14.06 1.70 7.03
CA PHE A 8 -13.27 2.57 7.90
C PHE A 8 -11.79 2.17 7.98
N SER A 9 -11.45 0.99 7.44
CA SER A 9 -10.12 0.37 7.61
C SER A 9 -8.97 1.28 7.21
N LYS A 10 -9.11 2.07 6.14
CA LYS A 10 -8.02 2.88 5.58
C LYS A 10 -8.18 4.37 5.91
N SER A 11 -9.36 4.93 5.63
CA SER A 11 -9.62 6.36 5.87
C SER A 11 -9.50 6.76 7.35
N HIS A 12 -9.89 5.88 8.27
CA HIS A 12 -9.90 6.14 9.72
C HIS A 12 -8.87 5.30 10.49
N ALA A 13 -7.90 4.65 9.80
CA ALA A 13 -6.92 3.75 10.42
C ALA A 13 -7.53 2.63 11.29
N MET A 14 -8.73 2.15 10.92
CA MET A 14 -9.52 1.19 11.70
C MET A 14 -9.45 -0.24 11.14
N THR A 15 -8.30 -0.69 10.67
CA THR A 15 -8.16 -2.03 10.05
C THR A 15 -8.53 -3.16 11.01
N GLY A 16 -8.13 -3.08 12.27
CA GLY A 16 -8.40 -4.08 13.31
C GLY A 16 -9.86 -4.09 13.80
N TRP A 17 -10.61 -3.01 13.58
CA TRP A 17 -12.01 -2.89 14.01
C TRP A 17 -12.99 -3.68 13.15
N ARG A 18 -12.56 -4.15 11.97
CA ARG A 18 -13.35 -4.97 11.05
C ARG A 18 -14.71 -4.36 10.69
N MET A 19 -14.74 -3.08 10.32
CA MET A 19 -15.97 -2.31 10.06
C MET A 19 -15.99 -1.76 8.64
N GLY A 20 -17.13 -2.00 7.97
CA GLY A 20 -17.47 -1.44 6.68
C GLY A 20 -18.97 -1.20 6.58
N TYR A 21 -19.41 -0.60 5.49
CA TYR A 21 -20.81 -0.30 5.23
C TYR A 21 -21.19 -0.38 3.76
N VAL A 22 -22.47 -0.58 3.52
CA VAL A 22 -23.05 -0.57 2.17
C VAL A 22 -24.25 0.38 2.15
N CYS A 23 -24.31 1.24 1.12
CA CYS A 23 -25.46 2.07 0.81
C CYS A 23 -26.02 1.66 -0.54
N ALA A 24 -27.28 1.25 -0.58
CA ALA A 24 -27.95 0.79 -1.79
C ALA A 24 -29.47 0.97 -1.70
N PRO A 25 -30.23 0.80 -2.79
CA PRO A 25 -31.70 0.76 -2.74
C PRO A 25 -32.21 -0.29 -1.77
N LYS A 26 -33.33 0.04 -1.07
CA LYS A 26 -33.93 -0.79 -0.01
C LYS A 26 -34.04 -2.29 -0.33
N PRO A 27 -34.52 -2.73 -1.52
CA PRO A 27 -34.62 -4.16 -1.82
C PRO A 27 -33.28 -4.88 -1.79
N ILE A 28 -32.20 -4.22 -2.25
CA ILE A 28 -30.84 -4.78 -2.26
C ILE A 28 -30.32 -4.89 -0.83
N ILE A 29 -30.46 -3.82 -0.03
CA ILE A 29 -30.03 -3.84 1.37
C ILE A 29 -30.77 -4.90 2.17
N ALA A 30 -32.08 -5.08 1.95
CA ALA A 30 -32.85 -6.11 2.64
C ALA A 30 -32.32 -7.53 2.34
N ALA A 31 -31.98 -7.83 1.08
CA ALA A 31 -31.39 -9.10 0.71
C ALA A 31 -29.98 -9.29 1.30
N MET A 32 -29.13 -8.26 1.25
CA MET A 32 -27.79 -8.28 1.85
C MET A 32 -27.84 -8.47 3.36
N THR A 33 -28.75 -7.78 4.05
CA THR A 33 -28.93 -7.91 5.51
C THR A 33 -29.34 -9.34 5.89
N LYS A 34 -30.24 -9.96 5.11
CA LYS A 34 -30.62 -11.35 5.33
C LYS A 34 -29.45 -12.31 5.23
N LEU A 35 -28.61 -12.18 4.20
CA LEU A 35 -27.41 -13.01 4.04
C LEU A 35 -26.39 -12.74 5.18
N HIS A 36 -26.18 -11.49 5.52
CA HIS A 36 -25.26 -11.09 6.59
C HIS A 36 -25.67 -11.65 7.96
N GLN A 37 -26.98 -11.64 8.28
CA GLN A 37 -27.51 -12.23 9.52
C GLN A 37 -27.19 -13.72 9.64
N PHE A 38 -27.28 -14.46 8.56
CA PHE A 38 -26.96 -15.89 8.56
C PHE A 38 -25.45 -16.18 8.50
N GLY A 39 -24.65 -15.24 7.99
CA GLY A 39 -23.19 -15.35 7.94
C GLY A 39 -22.51 -15.08 9.28
N ILE A 40 -22.73 -13.90 9.83
CA ILE A 40 -22.02 -13.40 11.03
C ILE A 40 -22.93 -12.68 12.04
N MET A 41 -24.24 -12.68 11.85
CA MET A 41 -25.25 -11.99 12.65
C MET A 41 -25.13 -10.46 12.59
N SER A 42 -24.07 -9.87 13.15
CA SER A 42 -23.81 -8.42 13.14
C SER A 42 -22.31 -8.14 13.26
N ALA A 43 -21.90 -6.93 12.87
CA ALA A 43 -20.57 -6.43 13.20
C ALA A 43 -20.43 -6.24 14.73
N PRO A 44 -19.20 -6.31 15.29
CA PRO A 44 -18.99 -6.11 16.73
C PRO A 44 -19.56 -4.77 17.20
N THR A 45 -20.29 -4.77 18.30
CA THR A 45 -20.98 -3.57 18.84
C THR A 45 -19.99 -2.44 19.12
N THR A 46 -18.83 -2.74 19.69
CA THR A 46 -17.76 -1.75 19.94
C THR A 46 -17.30 -1.08 18.67
N SER A 47 -17.16 -1.83 17.56
CA SER A 47 -16.79 -1.30 16.26
C SER A 47 -17.86 -0.39 15.66
N GLN A 48 -19.13 -0.69 15.92
CA GLN A 48 -20.24 0.15 15.47
C GLN A 48 -20.23 1.50 16.19
N TYR A 49 -20.03 1.54 17.52
CA TYR A 49 -19.89 2.81 18.26
C TYR A 49 -18.67 3.60 17.83
N ALA A 50 -17.52 2.93 17.63
CA ALA A 50 -16.32 3.56 17.11
C ALA A 50 -16.55 4.16 15.70
N ALA A 51 -17.27 3.46 14.82
CA ALA A 51 -17.61 3.97 13.49
C ALA A 51 -18.55 5.19 13.55
N VAL A 52 -19.48 5.22 14.48
CA VAL A 52 -20.36 6.40 14.70
C VAL A 52 -19.52 7.61 15.11
N GLU A 53 -18.55 7.44 16.03
CA GLU A 53 -17.65 8.50 16.45
C GLU A 53 -16.75 8.96 15.30
N ALA A 54 -16.17 8.03 14.57
CA ALA A 54 -15.33 8.28 13.39
C ALA A 54 -16.07 9.11 12.33
N MET A 55 -17.34 8.78 12.06
CA MET A 55 -18.17 9.53 11.10
C MET A 55 -18.60 10.91 11.59
N ARG A 56 -18.70 11.12 12.90
CA ARG A 56 -19.10 12.41 13.47
C ARG A 56 -17.95 13.39 13.62
N ASN A 57 -16.80 12.89 14.00
CA ASN A 57 -15.69 13.73 14.48
C ASN A 57 -14.33 13.44 13.82
N GLY A 58 -14.23 12.42 12.94
CA GLY A 58 -12.95 11.93 12.38
C GLY A 58 -12.40 12.68 11.16
N ASP A 59 -13.11 13.68 10.62
CA ASP A 59 -12.69 14.36 9.38
C ASP A 59 -11.32 15.05 9.52
N GLY A 60 -11.06 15.66 10.69
CA GLY A 60 -9.77 16.30 10.98
C GLY A 60 -8.59 15.31 11.01
N ASP A 61 -8.82 14.12 11.55
CA ASP A 61 -7.81 13.05 11.60
C ASP A 61 -7.53 12.50 10.19
N ILE A 62 -8.57 12.35 9.37
CA ILE A 62 -8.42 11.91 7.97
C ILE A 62 -7.56 12.91 7.20
N GLU A 63 -7.85 14.21 7.32
CA GLU A 63 -7.11 15.24 6.60
C GLU A 63 -5.64 15.27 7.04
N HIS A 64 -5.38 15.22 8.34
CA HIS A 64 -4.02 15.14 8.87
C HIS A 64 -3.25 13.92 8.35
N MET A 65 -3.87 12.73 8.35
CA MET A 65 -3.26 11.53 7.78
C MET A 65 -3.03 11.65 6.28
N ARG A 66 -3.95 12.26 5.55
CA ARG A 66 -3.83 12.49 4.09
C ARG A 66 -2.64 13.38 3.77
N GLU A 67 -2.45 14.47 4.49
CA GLU A 67 -1.30 15.38 4.33
C GLU A 67 0.02 14.68 4.61
N GLU A 68 0.09 13.91 5.68
CA GLU A 68 1.28 13.15 6.03
C GLU A 68 1.62 12.08 5.00
N TYR A 69 0.62 11.34 4.48
CA TYR A 69 0.82 10.39 3.40
C TYR A 69 1.25 11.07 2.09
N ASP A 70 0.72 12.24 1.77
CA ASP A 70 1.13 12.99 0.59
C ASP A 70 2.60 13.43 0.68
N ARG A 71 3.06 13.88 1.85
CA ARG A 71 4.45 14.21 2.11
C ARG A 71 5.37 12.99 1.93
N ARG A 72 5.00 11.84 2.47
CA ARG A 72 5.75 10.58 2.34
C ARG A 72 5.77 10.09 0.91
N ARG A 73 4.65 10.16 0.22
CA ARG A 73 4.52 9.80 -1.20
C ARG A 73 5.48 10.60 -2.07
N ARG A 74 5.47 11.92 -1.95
CA ARG A 74 6.36 12.82 -2.72
C ARG A 74 7.83 12.46 -2.48
N TYR A 75 8.21 12.35 -1.22
CA TYR A 75 9.57 11.99 -0.84
C TYR A 75 10.00 10.65 -1.46
N LEU A 76 9.15 9.63 -1.36
CA LEU A 76 9.46 8.29 -1.86
C LEU A 76 9.57 8.27 -3.39
N VAL A 77 8.61 8.87 -4.11
CA VAL A 77 8.63 8.93 -5.58
C VAL A 77 9.85 9.69 -6.11
N GLU A 78 10.17 10.85 -5.53
CA GLU A 78 11.33 11.65 -5.91
C GLU A 78 12.63 10.86 -5.75
N ASN A 79 12.82 10.22 -4.59
CA ASN A 79 14.03 9.47 -4.31
C ASN A 79 14.15 8.19 -5.14
N LEU A 80 13.07 7.46 -5.40
CA LEU A 80 13.09 6.31 -6.30
C LEU A 80 13.56 6.71 -7.71
N ASN A 81 13.00 7.77 -8.27
CA ASN A 81 13.44 8.29 -9.57
C ASN A 81 14.90 8.76 -9.54
N ARG A 82 15.34 9.42 -8.49
CA ARG A 82 16.72 9.89 -8.31
C ARG A 82 17.74 8.75 -8.32
N ILE A 83 17.44 7.61 -7.70
CA ILE A 83 18.34 6.43 -7.67
C ILE A 83 18.24 5.55 -8.92
N GLY A 84 17.36 5.92 -9.88
CA GLY A 84 17.25 5.28 -11.19
C GLY A 84 16.18 4.20 -11.31
N LEU A 85 15.23 4.14 -10.38
CA LEU A 85 14.03 3.31 -10.49
C LEU A 85 12.83 4.17 -10.90
N SER A 86 12.43 4.08 -12.17
CA SER A 86 11.29 4.85 -12.67
C SER A 86 10.03 4.56 -11.87
N CYS A 87 9.44 5.58 -11.31
CA CYS A 87 8.22 5.48 -10.52
C CYS A 87 7.26 6.61 -10.90
N PHE A 88 6.05 6.25 -11.39
CA PHE A 88 5.00 7.23 -11.62
C PHE A 88 4.43 7.73 -10.29
N GLU A 89 3.85 8.92 -10.30
CA GLU A 89 3.21 9.53 -9.16
C GLU A 89 1.81 8.93 -8.93
N PRO A 90 1.60 8.11 -7.88
CA PRO A 90 0.28 7.55 -7.60
C PRO A 90 -0.69 8.63 -7.11
N LYS A 91 -1.94 8.55 -7.54
CA LYS A 91 -3.01 9.52 -7.19
C LYS A 91 -3.88 9.04 -6.02
N GLY A 92 -3.60 7.87 -5.46
CA GLY A 92 -4.36 7.30 -4.34
C GLY A 92 -3.63 6.15 -3.67
N ALA A 93 -4.26 5.57 -2.65
CA ALA A 93 -3.70 4.56 -1.75
C ALA A 93 -2.44 5.05 -1.00
N PHE A 94 -1.64 4.15 -0.49
CA PHE A 94 -0.36 4.43 0.19
C PHE A 94 0.75 3.49 -0.32
N TYR A 95 0.72 3.21 -1.63
CA TYR A 95 1.70 2.37 -2.32
C TYR A 95 2.30 3.09 -3.50
N VAL A 96 3.58 2.79 -3.78
CA VAL A 96 4.26 3.07 -5.04
C VAL A 96 4.57 1.78 -5.76
N PHE A 97 4.77 1.84 -7.07
CA PHE A 97 5.01 0.68 -7.92
C PHE A 97 6.18 0.96 -8.88
N PRO A 98 7.43 1.08 -8.35
CA PRO A 98 8.61 1.38 -9.17
C PRO A 98 8.95 0.24 -10.12
N ASP A 99 9.45 0.64 -11.30
CA ASP A 99 9.99 -0.22 -12.33
C ASP A 99 11.41 -0.66 -11.96
N ILE A 100 11.63 -1.96 -11.87
CA ILE A 100 12.93 -2.56 -11.54
C ILE A 100 13.62 -3.24 -12.73
N ARG A 101 13.04 -3.17 -13.93
CA ARG A 101 13.56 -3.84 -15.13
C ARG A 101 14.99 -3.43 -15.47
N SER A 102 15.41 -2.22 -15.10
CA SER A 102 16.79 -1.74 -15.25
C SER A 102 17.80 -2.53 -14.43
N THR A 103 17.37 -3.34 -13.46
CA THR A 103 18.23 -4.19 -12.63
C THR A 103 18.56 -5.53 -13.28
N GLY A 104 17.79 -5.95 -14.28
CA GLY A 104 17.90 -7.27 -14.91
C GLY A 104 17.38 -8.43 -14.06
N LEU A 105 16.82 -8.14 -12.87
CA LEU A 105 16.22 -9.15 -11.97
C LEU A 105 14.74 -9.31 -12.24
N SER A 106 14.21 -10.50 -12.00
CA SER A 106 12.77 -10.72 -11.89
C SER A 106 12.21 -10.04 -10.64
N SER A 107 10.89 -9.82 -10.59
CA SER A 107 10.22 -9.21 -9.44
C SER A 107 10.45 -9.99 -8.15
N GLU A 108 10.42 -11.32 -8.22
CA GLU A 108 10.64 -12.20 -7.06
C GLU A 108 12.10 -12.18 -6.61
N GLU A 109 13.05 -12.35 -7.54
CA GLU A 109 14.47 -12.33 -7.22
C GLU A 109 14.90 -10.98 -6.61
N PHE A 110 14.39 -9.87 -7.14
CA PHE A 110 14.64 -8.55 -6.56
C PHE A 110 14.17 -8.48 -5.11
N CYS A 111 12.93 -8.89 -4.84
CA CYS A 111 12.34 -8.84 -3.49
C CYS A 111 13.10 -9.73 -2.50
N GLU A 112 13.43 -10.95 -2.90
CA GLU A 112 14.18 -11.90 -2.07
C GLU A 112 15.57 -11.35 -1.72
N ARG A 113 16.32 -10.94 -2.74
CA ARG A 113 17.67 -10.40 -2.53
C ARG A 113 17.67 -9.12 -1.71
N PHE A 114 16.76 -8.19 -1.99
CA PHE A 114 16.66 -6.94 -1.25
C PHE A 114 16.32 -7.20 0.23
N LEU A 115 15.44 -8.17 0.50
CA LEU A 115 15.15 -8.60 1.86
C LEU A 115 16.37 -9.24 2.55
N MET A 116 17.07 -10.13 1.85
CA MET A 116 18.19 -10.89 2.45
C MET A 116 19.43 -10.03 2.64
N GLU A 117 19.75 -9.17 1.67
CA GLU A 117 20.97 -8.34 1.68
C GLU A 117 20.77 -7.08 2.56
N GLU A 118 19.63 -6.38 2.43
CA GLU A 118 19.41 -5.06 3.03
C GLU A 118 18.34 -5.04 4.15
N LYS A 119 17.67 -6.16 4.41
CA LYS A 119 16.60 -6.29 5.44
C LYS A 119 15.42 -5.35 5.21
N VAL A 120 15.08 -5.09 3.95
CA VAL A 120 13.93 -4.30 3.54
C VAL A 120 12.98 -5.17 2.74
N ALA A 121 11.71 -5.23 3.16
CA ALA A 121 10.67 -6.02 2.52
C ALA A 121 9.85 -5.16 1.55
N VAL A 122 9.74 -5.61 0.32
CA VAL A 122 8.79 -5.11 -0.69
C VAL A 122 8.05 -6.30 -1.29
N ILE A 123 6.96 -6.07 -2.02
CA ILE A 123 6.15 -7.14 -2.59
C ILE A 123 6.41 -7.22 -4.09
N PRO A 124 6.67 -8.42 -4.66
CA PRO A 124 6.87 -8.56 -6.09
C PRO A 124 5.59 -8.19 -6.86
N GLY A 125 5.76 -7.48 -7.96
CA GLY A 125 4.63 -6.94 -8.72
C GLY A 125 3.76 -8.02 -9.36
N ASN A 126 4.34 -9.15 -9.76
CA ASN A 126 3.63 -10.28 -10.32
C ASN A 126 2.64 -10.95 -9.34
N ALA A 127 2.77 -10.72 -8.02
CA ALA A 127 1.76 -11.11 -7.03
C ALA A 127 0.39 -10.42 -7.27
N PHE A 128 0.35 -9.35 -8.05
CA PHE A 128 -0.86 -8.59 -8.41
C PHE A 128 -1.34 -8.88 -9.85
N GLY A 129 -0.76 -9.86 -10.49
CA GLY A 129 -1.08 -10.31 -11.84
C GLY A 129 0.12 -10.24 -12.78
N PRO A 130 0.04 -10.89 -13.97
CA PRO A 130 1.17 -11.05 -14.87
C PRO A 130 1.72 -9.72 -15.41
N GLY A 131 0.90 -8.68 -15.51
CA GLY A 131 1.35 -7.33 -15.90
C GLY A 131 2.21 -6.62 -14.86
N GLY A 132 2.38 -7.18 -13.65
CA GLY A 132 3.22 -6.64 -12.59
C GLY A 132 4.66 -7.15 -12.61
N GLU A 133 5.02 -8.05 -13.53
CA GLU A 133 6.40 -8.49 -13.66
C GLU A 133 7.32 -7.33 -14.08
N GLY A 134 8.50 -7.27 -13.48
CA GLY A 134 9.43 -6.14 -13.64
C GLY A 134 9.13 -4.93 -12.76
N PHE A 135 8.19 -5.08 -11.81
CA PHE A 135 7.85 -4.05 -10.82
C PHE A 135 7.86 -4.62 -9.41
N VAL A 136 7.94 -3.73 -8.42
CA VAL A 136 7.74 -4.08 -7.01
C VAL A 136 6.77 -3.09 -6.36
N ARG A 137 6.01 -3.54 -5.37
CA ARG A 137 5.15 -2.66 -4.57
C ARG A 137 5.81 -2.30 -3.26
N ALA A 138 6.04 -1.02 -3.02
CA ALA A 138 6.47 -0.47 -1.75
C ALA A 138 5.35 0.33 -1.09
N CYS A 139 5.29 0.26 0.25
CA CYS A 139 4.28 0.93 1.06
C CYS A 139 4.90 2.16 1.74
N TYR A 140 4.20 3.32 1.72
CA TYR A 140 4.62 4.50 2.46
C TYR A 140 3.78 4.77 3.72
N ALA A 141 3.01 3.79 4.18
CA ALA A 141 2.39 3.80 5.51
C ALA A 141 3.42 3.37 6.59
N ALA A 142 4.55 4.04 6.61
CA ALA A 142 5.67 3.86 7.55
C ALA A 142 6.19 5.22 8.00
N SER A 143 7.05 5.28 9.00
CA SER A 143 7.63 6.56 9.42
C SER A 143 8.53 7.15 8.34
N MET A 144 8.68 8.48 8.31
CA MET A 144 9.64 9.14 7.40
C MET A 144 11.06 8.63 7.60
N LYS A 145 11.44 8.30 8.85
CA LYS A 145 12.74 7.72 9.18
C LYS A 145 12.93 6.37 8.49
N ASP A 146 11.95 5.48 8.59
CA ASP A 146 12.03 4.14 7.99
C ASP A 146 12.02 4.21 6.46
N ILE A 147 11.25 5.14 5.88
CA ILE A 147 11.23 5.38 4.43
C ILE A 147 12.59 5.88 3.96
N ALA A 148 13.20 6.86 4.65
CA ALA A 148 14.51 7.38 4.30
C ALA A 148 15.61 6.32 4.42
N GLU A 149 15.57 5.52 5.48
CA GLU A 149 16.48 4.39 5.69
C GLU A 149 16.32 3.34 4.58
N SER A 150 15.09 2.99 4.21
CA SER A 150 14.80 2.04 3.13
C SER A 150 15.34 2.52 1.77
N ILE A 151 15.24 3.82 1.48
CA ILE A 151 15.81 4.41 0.26
C ILE A 151 17.34 4.36 0.27
N SER A 152 17.98 4.65 1.40
CA SER A 152 19.44 4.55 1.53
C SER A 152 19.92 3.12 1.29
N ARG A 153 19.26 2.13 1.87
CA ARG A 153 19.56 0.71 1.67
C ARG A 153 19.30 0.27 0.22
N LEU A 154 18.22 0.76 -0.38
CA LEU A 154 17.91 0.47 -1.78
C LEU A 154 18.99 1.02 -2.72
N ASP A 155 19.48 2.23 -2.49
CA ASP A 155 20.57 2.82 -3.26
C ASP A 155 21.87 1.97 -3.15
N ASN A 156 22.24 1.57 -1.93
CA ASN A 156 23.36 0.66 -1.68
C ASN A 156 23.19 -0.68 -2.42
N PHE A 157 22.00 -1.27 -2.36
CA PHE A 157 21.69 -2.51 -3.07
C PHE A 157 21.90 -2.37 -4.59
N LEU A 158 21.36 -1.30 -5.17
CA LEU A 158 21.50 -1.04 -6.62
C LEU A 158 22.96 -0.80 -7.03
N VAL A 159 23.73 -0.08 -6.22
CA VAL A 159 25.18 0.13 -6.47
C VAL A 159 25.92 -1.20 -6.44
N ASN A 160 25.68 -2.03 -5.43
CA ASN A 160 26.32 -3.34 -5.31
C ASN A 160 25.93 -4.28 -6.44
N LEU A 161 24.67 -4.25 -6.87
CA LEU A 161 24.17 -5.03 -7.99
C LEU A 161 24.89 -4.67 -9.29
N ARG A 162 25.00 -3.37 -9.62
CA ARG A 162 25.70 -2.87 -10.80
C ARG A 162 27.20 -3.26 -10.79
N ARG A 163 27.86 -3.18 -9.65
CA ARG A 163 29.28 -3.61 -9.51
C ARG A 163 29.46 -5.09 -9.82
N ARG A 164 28.59 -5.95 -9.31
CA ARG A 164 28.63 -7.40 -9.56
C ARG A 164 28.39 -7.72 -11.05
N GLN A 165 27.47 -7.04 -11.70
CA GLN A 165 27.19 -7.20 -13.13
C GLN A 165 28.33 -6.70 -14.02
N GLY A 166 29.00 -5.61 -13.64
CA GLY A 166 30.18 -5.09 -14.39
C GLY A 166 31.43 -5.93 -14.27
N HIS A 167 31.55 -6.82 -13.28
CA HIS A 167 32.70 -7.75 -13.14
C HIS A 167 32.50 -9.08 -13.89
N VAL A 168 31.31 -9.37 -14.36
CA VAL A 168 30.99 -10.61 -15.13
C VAL A 168 31.26 -10.40 -16.64
N GLY A 169 31.54 -9.18 -17.08
CA GLY A 169 31.78 -8.79 -18.50
C GLY A 169 33.24 -8.58 -18.88
N GLN A 170 34.22 -8.99 -18.05
CA GLN A 170 35.64 -9.05 -18.36
C GLN A 170 36.11 -10.51 -18.31
#